data_d1d3e002f76bd56624c3aa53e8b72bd6
#
_entry.id   d1d3e002f76bd56624c3aa53e8b72bd6
#
_cell.length_a   1.000
_cell.length_b   1.000
_cell.length_c   1.000
_cell.angle_alpha   90.00
_cell.angle_beta   90.00
_cell.angle_gamma   90.00
#
_symmetry.space_group_name_H-M   'P 1'
#
loop_
_entity.id
_entity.type
_entity.pdbx_description
1 polymer ?
#
loop_
_entity_poly.entity_id
_entity_poly.type
_entity_poly.pdbx_seq_one_letter_code
_entity_poly.pdbx_strand_id
1 'polypeptide(L)'
;MRHYLFIAIISILLFSCSSLKVAYDYDSSINFNNYSSYAFSKQEIEKLDISDIDKKRILSSIESNMELKGYEFSSSPDLIINVSTKSREDIYISQSYNRYGWYAYPFAQTYRPSSRVVGLLYIDIIDGKTG
;
A
#
# COMPACT_ATOMS: atom_id res chain seq x y z
N MET A 1 38.07 -15.18 -14.50
CA MET A 1 37.50 -13.85 -14.76
C MET A 1 36.11 -13.91 -15.39
N ARG A 2 35.86 -14.75 -16.41
CA ARG A 2 34.55 -14.82 -17.12
C ARG A 2 33.37 -15.26 -16.21
N HIS A 3 33.59 -16.13 -15.23
CA HIS A 3 32.55 -16.58 -14.29
C HIS A 3 32.16 -15.51 -13.24
N TYR A 4 33.13 -14.71 -12.79
CA TYR A 4 32.84 -13.60 -11.85
C TYR A 4 32.00 -12.49 -12.49
N LEU A 5 32.21 -12.26 -13.79
CA LEU A 5 31.39 -11.30 -14.55
C LEU A 5 29.92 -11.78 -14.65
N PHE A 6 29.68 -13.07 -14.87
CA PHE A 6 28.35 -13.66 -14.90
C PHE A 6 27.64 -13.57 -13.54
N ILE A 7 28.36 -13.84 -12.45
CA ILE A 7 27.82 -13.72 -11.10
C ILE A 7 27.46 -12.28 -10.78
N ALA A 8 28.29 -11.31 -11.17
CA ALA A 8 28.00 -9.88 -10.98
C ALA A 8 26.76 -9.44 -11.75
N ILE A 9 26.56 -9.89 -12.99
CA ILE A 9 25.38 -9.57 -13.81
C ILE A 9 24.11 -10.18 -13.20
N ILE A 10 24.15 -11.43 -12.73
CA ILE A 10 23.02 -12.09 -12.08
C ILE A 10 22.66 -11.38 -10.78
N SER A 11 23.63 -10.89 -10.00
CA SER A 11 23.41 -10.16 -8.77
C SER A 11 22.67 -8.83 -8.99
N ILE A 12 22.95 -8.14 -10.09
CA ILE A 12 22.27 -6.87 -10.46
C ILE A 12 20.79 -7.11 -10.86
N LEU A 13 20.48 -8.25 -11.46
CA LEU A 13 19.11 -8.60 -11.87
C LEU A 13 18.18 -8.93 -10.71
N LEU A 14 18.71 -9.18 -9.51
CA LEU A 14 17.91 -9.49 -8.32
C LEU A 14 17.38 -8.25 -7.57
N PHE A 15 17.74 -7.03 -7.98
CA PHE A 15 17.14 -5.81 -7.46
C PHE A 15 15.74 -5.61 -8.06
N SER A 16 14.79 -6.42 -7.57
CA SER A 16 13.37 -6.24 -7.89
C SER A 16 12.84 -5.00 -7.17
N CYS A 17 12.53 -3.97 -7.92
CA CYS A 17 11.97 -2.74 -7.39
C CYS A 17 10.52 -2.98 -6.99
N SER A 18 10.18 -2.81 -5.71
CA SER A 18 8.79 -2.84 -5.24
C SER A 18 8.01 -1.67 -5.84
N SER A 19 6.81 -1.93 -6.37
CA SER A 19 5.93 -0.91 -6.93
C SER A 19 4.99 -0.27 -5.90
N LEU A 20 5.31 -0.39 -4.59
CA LEU A 20 4.52 0.25 -3.54
C LEU A 20 4.71 1.77 -3.59
N LYS A 21 3.59 2.50 -3.73
CA LYS A 21 3.58 3.96 -3.63
C LYS A 21 3.02 4.34 -2.27
N VAL A 22 3.80 5.13 -1.51
CA VAL A 22 3.40 5.67 -0.21
C VAL A 22 3.24 7.18 -0.37
N ALA A 23 2.11 7.72 0.07
CA ALA A 23 1.88 9.15 0.22
C ALA A 23 1.47 9.42 1.67
N TYR A 24 1.89 10.54 2.22
CA TYR A 24 1.54 10.98 3.57
C TYR A 24 1.23 12.47 3.56
N ASP A 25 0.34 12.86 4.47
CA ASP A 25 -0.01 14.25 4.74
C ASP A 25 -0.27 14.40 6.24
N TYR A 26 0.04 15.55 6.81
CA TYR A 26 -0.17 15.81 8.23
C TYR A 26 -0.29 17.31 8.50
N ASP A 27 -1.02 17.67 9.56
CA ASP A 27 -1.08 19.05 10.03
C ASP A 27 0.22 19.45 10.69
N SER A 28 0.95 20.36 10.06
CA SER A 28 2.26 20.85 10.56
C SER A 28 2.18 21.67 11.85
N SER A 29 0.98 22.06 12.30
CA SER A 29 0.76 22.77 13.57
C SER A 29 0.77 21.83 14.77
N ILE A 30 0.65 20.52 14.55
CA ILE A 30 0.59 19.52 15.62
C ILE A 30 1.98 19.21 16.16
N ASN A 31 2.12 19.27 17.49
CA ASN A 31 3.33 18.81 18.18
C ASN A 31 3.16 17.36 18.63
N PHE A 32 3.72 16.43 17.90
CA PHE A 32 3.63 15.00 18.17
C PHE A 32 4.27 14.55 19.49
N ASN A 33 5.14 15.35 20.10
CA ASN A 33 5.74 15.05 21.40
C ASN A 33 4.73 15.11 22.57
N ASN A 34 3.55 15.67 22.34
CA ASN A 34 2.49 15.75 23.36
C ASN A 34 1.67 14.45 23.47
N TYR A 35 1.91 13.48 22.62
CA TYR A 35 1.18 12.21 22.56
C TYR A 35 2.11 11.08 22.99
N SER A 36 1.63 10.18 23.81
CA SER A 36 2.40 9.04 24.33
C SER A 36 1.69 7.71 24.18
N SER A 37 0.39 7.74 23.91
CA SER A 37 -0.42 6.54 23.86
C SER A 37 -1.32 6.49 22.65
N TYR A 38 -1.68 5.25 22.24
CA TYR A 38 -2.54 5.03 21.10
C TYR A 38 -3.52 3.86 21.33
N ALA A 39 -4.56 3.81 20.53
CA ALA A 39 -5.40 2.63 20.33
C ALA A 39 -5.91 2.55 18.89
N PHE A 40 -6.37 1.38 18.51
CA PHE A 40 -7.03 1.18 17.22
C PHE A 40 -8.55 1.42 17.34
N SER A 41 -9.13 2.00 16.28
CA SER A 41 -10.59 2.07 16.15
C SER A 41 -11.17 0.69 15.83
N LYS A 42 -11.85 0.07 16.79
CA LYS A 42 -12.48 -1.25 16.61
C LYS A 42 -13.51 -1.23 15.48
N GLN A 43 -14.29 -0.17 15.38
CA GLN A 43 -15.35 -0.04 14.37
C GLN A 43 -14.78 -0.05 12.94
N GLU A 44 -13.65 0.63 12.70
CA GLU A 44 -13.03 0.67 11.39
C GLU A 44 -12.34 -0.67 11.04
N ILE A 45 -11.72 -1.33 12.03
CA ILE A 45 -11.13 -2.66 11.84
C ILE A 45 -12.18 -3.71 11.45
N GLU A 46 -13.36 -3.67 12.06
CA GLU A 46 -14.46 -4.59 11.74
C GLU A 46 -14.98 -4.42 10.32
N LYS A 47 -14.92 -3.20 9.79
CA LYS A 47 -15.35 -2.87 8.41
C LYS A 47 -14.33 -3.22 7.33
N LEU A 48 -13.10 -3.60 7.70
CA LEU A 48 -12.06 -3.92 6.73
C LEU A 48 -12.46 -5.14 5.90
N ASP A 49 -12.60 -4.95 4.59
CA ASP A 49 -12.90 -6.00 3.61
C ASP A 49 -11.61 -6.64 3.07
N ILE A 50 -10.88 -7.28 3.95
CA ILE A 50 -9.64 -8.02 3.68
C ILE A 50 -9.60 -9.31 4.48
N SER A 51 -8.70 -10.23 4.12
CA SER A 51 -8.55 -11.48 4.87
C SER A 51 -8.12 -11.23 6.31
N ASP A 52 -8.56 -12.09 7.25
CA ASP A 52 -8.17 -11.97 8.66
C ASP A 52 -6.65 -12.06 8.87
N ILE A 53 -5.96 -12.81 8.01
CA ILE A 53 -4.50 -12.92 8.04
C ILE A 53 -3.86 -11.57 7.68
N ASP A 54 -4.35 -10.91 6.64
CA ASP A 54 -3.82 -9.61 6.21
C ASP A 54 -4.17 -8.52 7.22
N LYS A 55 -5.39 -8.55 7.77
CA LYS A 55 -5.81 -7.67 8.87
C LYS A 55 -4.84 -7.77 10.04
N LYS A 56 -4.56 -8.99 10.50
CA LYS A 56 -3.62 -9.24 11.60
C LYS A 56 -2.19 -8.75 11.26
N ARG A 57 -1.71 -8.97 10.05
CA ARG A 57 -0.38 -8.51 9.61
C ARG A 57 -0.28 -7.00 9.60
N ILE A 58 -1.29 -6.31 9.08
CA ILE A 58 -1.33 -4.84 9.04
C ILE A 58 -1.32 -4.28 10.46
N LEU A 59 -2.22 -4.75 11.33
CA LEU A 59 -2.31 -4.26 12.71
C LEU A 59 -1.03 -4.51 13.49
N SER A 60 -0.45 -5.71 13.41
CA SER A 60 0.81 -6.05 14.08
C SER A 60 1.99 -5.20 13.56
N SER A 61 2.00 -4.89 12.27
CA SER A 61 3.04 -4.01 11.70
C SER A 61 2.92 -2.58 12.20
N ILE A 62 1.69 -2.06 12.32
CA ILE A 62 1.45 -0.71 12.87
C ILE A 62 1.85 -0.69 14.35
N GLU A 63 1.40 -1.67 15.14
CA GLU A 63 1.72 -1.82 16.56
C GLU A 63 3.23 -1.79 16.80
N SER A 64 3.99 -2.65 16.10
CA SER A 64 5.45 -2.68 16.23
C SER A 64 6.10 -1.33 15.88
N ASN A 65 5.59 -0.61 14.87
CA ASN A 65 6.12 0.71 14.52
C ASN A 65 5.77 1.79 15.55
N MET A 66 4.59 1.73 16.17
CA MET A 66 4.20 2.65 17.25
C MET A 66 5.07 2.44 18.50
N GLU A 67 5.29 1.18 18.89
CA GLU A 67 6.16 0.81 20.01
C GLU A 67 7.61 1.27 19.77
N LEU A 68 8.16 1.05 18.56
CA LEU A 68 9.49 1.52 18.20
C LEU A 68 9.64 3.04 18.27
N LYS A 69 8.55 3.77 18.11
CA LYS A 69 8.51 5.24 18.27
C LYS A 69 8.24 5.70 19.70
N GLY A 70 8.04 4.76 20.63
CA GLY A 70 7.82 5.05 22.04
C GLY A 70 6.38 5.33 22.43
N TYR A 71 5.41 4.98 21.58
CA TYR A 71 3.99 5.05 21.93
C TYR A 71 3.54 3.75 22.59
N GLU A 72 2.69 3.84 23.61
CA GLU A 72 2.13 2.70 24.34
C GLU A 72 0.66 2.48 24.01
N PHE A 73 0.25 1.22 23.93
CA PHE A 73 -1.17 0.89 23.75
C PHE A 73 -1.95 1.23 25.02
N SER A 74 -3.08 1.93 24.90
CA SER A 74 -3.89 2.38 26.04
C SER A 74 -5.39 2.25 25.77
N SER A 75 -6.15 1.98 26.84
CA SER A 75 -7.62 2.05 26.80
C SER A 75 -8.19 3.47 26.82
N SER A 76 -7.36 4.45 27.23
CA SER A 76 -7.66 5.88 27.17
C SER A 76 -6.54 6.56 26.35
N PRO A 77 -6.55 6.40 25.03
CA PRO A 77 -5.44 6.79 24.17
C PRO A 77 -5.43 8.29 23.89
N ASP A 78 -4.24 8.82 23.67
CA ASP A 78 -4.06 10.17 23.13
C ASP A 78 -4.33 10.19 21.61
N LEU A 79 -3.98 9.09 20.91
CA LEU A 79 -4.14 8.93 19.47
C LEU A 79 -5.04 7.74 19.13
N ILE A 80 -5.93 7.92 18.19
CA ILE A 80 -6.75 6.83 17.62
C ILE A 80 -6.25 6.52 16.20
N ILE A 81 -5.94 5.26 15.95
CA ILE A 81 -5.51 4.80 14.64
C ILE A 81 -6.70 4.17 13.93
N ASN A 82 -7.09 4.79 12.83
CA ASN A 82 -8.09 4.26 11.91
C ASN A 82 -7.38 3.59 10.73
N VAL A 83 -7.81 2.37 10.40
CA VAL A 83 -7.32 1.65 9.24
C VAL A 83 -8.48 1.39 8.31
N SER A 84 -8.36 1.84 7.07
CA SER A 84 -9.39 1.59 6.06
C SER A 84 -8.78 1.15 4.73
N THR A 85 -9.55 0.38 3.96
CA THR A 85 -9.14 -0.12 2.65
C THR A 85 -10.13 0.33 1.59
N LYS A 86 -9.61 0.70 0.43
CA LYS A 86 -10.41 0.94 -0.77
C LYS A 86 -9.82 0.14 -1.92
N SER A 87 -10.69 -0.53 -2.67
CA SER A 87 -10.31 -1.12 -3.94
C SER A 87 -10.75 -0.19 -5.07
N ARG A 88 -9.85 0.05 -6.02
CA ARG A 88 -10.14 0.77 -7.25
C ARG A 88 -9.81 -0.14 -8.43
N GLU A 89 -10.76 -0.28 -9.32
CA GLU A 89 -10.53 -0.97 -10.58
C GLU A 89 -10.04 0.05 -11.60
N ASP A 90 -8.76 -0.05 -11.95
CA ASP A 90 -8.18 0.77 -13.01
C ASP A 90 -8.31 0.00 -14.33
N ILE A 91 -9.10 0.54 -15.25
CA ILE A 91 -9.27 -0.03 -16.59
C ILE A 91 -8.17 0.54 -17.49
N TYR A 92 -7.27 -0.33 -17.93
CA TYR A 92 -6.24 0.02 -18.90
C TYR A 92 -6.66 -0.46 -20.29
N ILE A 93 -6.70 0.44 -21.23
CA ILE A 93 -6.89 0.08 -22.65
C ILE A 93 -5.50 -0.13 -23.24
N SER A 94 -5.09 -1.39 -23.38
CA SER A 94 -3.83 -1.71 -24.04
C SER A 94 -4.06 -1.80 -25.56
N GLN A 95 -3.37 -0.95 -26.30
CA GLN A 95 -3.29 -1.09 -27.76
C GLN A 95 -2.25 -2.17 -28.07
N SER A 96 -2.73 -3.33 -28.51
CA SER A 96 -1.83 -4.37 -29.01
C SER A 96 -1.69 -4.20 -30.53
N TYR A 97 -0.50 -3.78 -30.96
CA TYR A 97 -0.12 -3.83 -32.36
C TYR A 97 0.20 -5.27 -32.70
N ASN A 98 -0.72 -5.95 -33.39
CA ASN A 98 -0.47 -7.31 -33.87
C ASN A 98 0.49 -7.26 -35.08
N ARG A 99 1.78 -7.54 -34.84
CA ARG A 99 2.86 -7.48 -35.83
C ARG A 99 2.80 -8.63 -36.84
N TYR A 100 1.83 -9.55 -36.71
CA TYR A 100 1.66 -10.72 -37.56
C TYR A 100 0.51 -10.58 -38.55
N GLY A 101 0.38 -9.48 -39.27
CA GLY A 101 -0.75 -9.31 -40.16
C GLY A 101 -0.57 -8.31 -41.28
N TRP A 102 0.61 -8.31 -41.88
CA TRP A 102 0.86 -7.45 -43.05
C TRP A 102 -0.08 -7.75 -44.26
N TYR A 103 -0.73 -8.91 -44.29
CA TYR A 103 -1.62 -9.30 -45.39
C TYR A 103 -3.13 -9.28 -45.07
N ALA A 104 -3.56 -8.98 -43.86
CA ALA A 104 -4.97 -9.03 -43.50
C ALA A 104 -5.39 -7.76 -42.76
N TYR A 105 -6.04 -6.85 -43.48
CA TYR A 105 -6.78 -5.68 -43.02
C TYR A 105 -6.01 -4.68 -42.11
N PRO A 106 -5.68 -3.48 -42.64
CA PRO A 106 -4.92 -2.47 -41.91
C PRO A 106 -5.68 -1.73 -40.80
N PHE A 107 -6.90 -2.12 -40.42
CA PHE A 107 -7.76 -1.40 -39.51
C PHE A 107 -8.35 -2.22 -38.35
N ALA A 108 -7.93 -3.44 -38.12
CA ALA A 108 -8.38 -4.21 -36.97
C ALA A 108 -7.57 -3.81 -35.71
N GLN A 109 -7.87 -2.65 -35.15
CA GLN A 109 -7.43 -2.28 -33.80
C GLN A 109 -8.23 -3.11 -32.79
N THR A 110 -7.64 -4.17 -32.29
CA THR A 110 -8.27 -4.95 -31.21
C THR A 110 -7.97 -4.28 -29.88
N TYR A 111 -8.93 -3.53 -29.38
CA TYR A 111 -8.91 -3.00 -28.03
C TYR A 111 -9.21 -4.15 -27.06
N ARG A 112 -8.24 -4.54 -26.25
CA ARG A 112 -8.46 -5.46 -25.13
C ARG A 112 -8.48 -4.64 -23.85
N PRO A 113 -9.65 -4.44 -23.22
CA PRO A 113 -9.68 -3.85 -21.90
C PRO A 113 -9.03 -4.85 -20.94
N SER A 114 -8.04 -4.38 -20.20
CA SER A 114 -7.41 -5.08 -19.09
C SER A 114 -7.77 -4.32 -17.85
N SER A 115 -8.41 -4.95 -16.88
CA SER A 115 -8.67 -4.36 -15.58
C SER A 115 -7.61 -4.82 -14.59
N ARG A 116 -7.15 -3.91 -13.76
CA ARG A 116 -6.27 -4.18 -12.64
C ARG A 116 -6.91 -3.63 -11.39
N VAL A 117 -7.11 -4.48 -10.40
CA VAL A 117 -7.56 -4.05 -9.08
C VAL A 117 -6.35 -3.50 -8.32
N VAL A 118 -6.42 -2.24 -7.93
CA VAL A 118 -5.43 -1.57 -7.08
C VAL A 118 -6.04 -1.42 -5.69
N GLY A 119 -5.41 -2.05 -4.70
CA GLY A 119 -5.76 -1.87 -3.29
C GLY A 119 -5.09 -0.60 -2.74
N LEU A 120 -5.86 0.22 -2.04
CA LEU A 120 -5.37 1.36 -1.30
C LEU A 120 -5.60 1.09 0.18
N LEU A 121 -4.53 1.24 0.98
CA LEU A 121 -4.60 1.18 2.43
C LEU A 121 -4.44 2.60 2.97
N TYR A 122 -5.39 3.03 3.78
CA TYR A 122 -5.34 4.31 4.51
C TYR A 122 -5.11 4.01 5.98
N ILE A 123 -4.18 4.75 6.56
CA ILE A 123 -3.89 4.73 7.99
C ILE A 123 -4.01 6.17 8.45
N ASP A 124 -5.09 6.50 9.16
CA ASP A 124 -5.35 7.83 9.68
C ASP A 124 -5.07 7.84 11.18
N ILE A 125 -4.29 8.80 11.64
CA ILE A 125 -3.97 9.00 13.05
C ILE A 125 -4.71 10.27 13.51
N ILE A 126 -5.63 10.12 14.45
CA ILE A 126 -6.54 11.16 14.90
C ILE A 126 -6.26 11.43 16.38
N ASP A 127 -6.38 12.69 16.79
CA ASP A 127 -6.34 13.06 18.22
C ASP A 127 -7.53 12.43 18.95
N GLY A 128 -7.26 11.65 19.98
CA GLY A 128 -8.31 10.95 20.76
C GLY A 128 -9.19 11.87 21.60
N LYS A 129 -8.82 13.14 21.76
CA LYS A 129 -9.57 14.12 22.56
C LYS A 129 -10.46 15.03 21.71
N THR A 130 -10.01 15.34 20.51
CA THR A 130 -10.73 16.27 19.61
C THR A 130 -11.53 15.57 18.52
N GLY A 131 -11.24 14.30 18.25
CA GLY A 131 -12.01 13.39 17.38
C GLY A 131 -11.88 13.67 15.92
#